data_4533bf760bd90642a8fa9e6867cdddd3
#
_entry.id   4533bf760bd90642a8fa9e6867cdddd3
#
_cell.length_a   1.000
_cell.length_b   1.000
_cell.length_c   1.000
_cell.angle_alpha   90.00
_cell.angle_beta   90.00
_cell.angle_gamma   90.00
#
_symmetry.space_group_name_H-M   'P 1'
#
loop_
_entity.id
_entity.type
_entity.pdbx_description
1 polymer ?
#
loop_
_entity_poly.entity_id
_entity_poly.type
_entity_poly.pdbx_seq_one_letter_code
_entity_poly.pdbx_strand_id
1 'polypeptide(L)'
;MKIYNKYIVLAAMALTFAACTQEDDFTPQTDNDAVKINATIGKLQTRVAYEDDGATNFINGDKICVQNTLRDTKNIATYTLDGTTWTTTDAFVWNGSAKNQFKAWYPAATASFDSFDLPTDQSAGIDKADWMTAETEEMTKPGSGVLDLNFVHKLTKVTVTVSFNSQYPAGNNYVSMFRFFTNEETPVEVTPYESKDGYTAILLPGVYAEEASFITLEMNFEDNLTVPVNSTLIAGLEAGKHYNFHLTVGKDAVGISYVRVLDWDEEEIDGGVAEEVTPTIDLSKYTDGETVNIAEDCRVIGDDNEYNLTLNVTDDAKVTFAAGASGVKLAAPITVADGKTLTLTIRDNVEHIVNGGISLGNGSNVIIEGERNKENNKLSVTGTAGNAGIGANNGVTAGDITISNARVEATGSSTSDESIDLVCGAGIGTSNGSMGNILIENSIIVAEGGYYE
;
A
#
# COMPACT_ATOMS: atom_id res chain seq x y z
N MET A 1 64.03 -56.65 -46.48
CA MET A 1 64.14 -58.17 -46.59
C MET A 1 63.91 -58.69 -45.17
N LYS A 2 62.85 -59.50 -45.00
CA LYS A 2 62.55 -60.53 -43.97
C LYS A 2 62.70 -60.14 -42.50
N ILE A 3 61.58 -60.05 -41.73
CA ILE A 3 60.65 -61.11 -41.26
C ILE A 3 61.03 -61.69 -39.89
N TYR A 4 60.01 -61.77 -39.02
CA TYR A 4 59.69 -62.69 -37.90
C TYR A 4 60.14 -62.27 -36.50
N ASN A 5 59.14 -61.94 -35.65
CA ASN A 5 58.17 -62.78 -34.94
C ASN A 5 58.69 -63.45 -33.65
N LYS A 6 58.07 -63.16 -32.54
CA LYS A 6 57.34 -64.09 -31.68
C LYS A 6 57.77 -64.23 -30.20
N TYR A 7 56.74 -64.06 -29.38
CA TYR A 7 56.36 -64.79 -28.14
C TYR A 7 57.11 -64.48 -26.83
N ILE A 8 56.37 -63.85 -25.91
CA ILE A 8 55.70 -64.37 -24.71
C ILE A 8 56.59 -65.22 -23.78
N VAL A 9 56.72 -64.79 -22.51
CA VAL A 9 56.51 -65.62 -21.32
C VAL A 9 56.20 -64.74 -20.09
N LEU A 10 55.12 -65.08 -19.45
CA LEU A 10 54.58 -64.67 -18.15
C LEU A 10 55.56 -65.07 -17.04
N ALA A 11 55.78 -64.19 -16.05
CA ALA A 11 56.20 -64.58 -14.72
C ALA A 11 55.54 -63.71 -13.69
N ALA A 12 54.61 -64.33 -13.00
CA ALA A 12 54.01 -63.83 -11.81
C ALA A 12 54.99 -63.77 -10.64
N MET A 13 55.17 -62.63 -9.98
CA MET A 13 55.73 -62.57 -8.66
C MET A 13 54.71 -61.87 -7.72
N ALA A 14 54.14 -62.71 -6.88
CA ALA A 14 53.30 -62.25 -5.74
C ALA A 14 54.23 -61.60 -4.72
N LEU A 15 54.02 -60.34 -4.44
CA LEU A 15 54.48 -59.64 -3.24
C LEU A 15 53.30 -59.24 -2.40
N THR A 16 53.08 -59.97 -1.33
CA THR A 16 52.17 -59.68 -0.26
C THR A 16 52.70 -58.47 0.50
N PHE A 17 52.02 -57.34 0.39
CA PHE A 17 52.06 -56.28 1.40
C PHE A 17 50.78 -56.31 2.18
N ALA A 18 50.87 -56.66 3.47
CA ALA A 18 49.84 -56.40 4.43
C ALA A 18 49.80 -54.89 4.67
N ALA A 19 48.84 -54.19 4.05
CA ALA A 19 48.47 -52.87 4.40
C ALA A 19 47.17 -52.95 5.23
N CYS A 20 47.18 -52.33 6.38
CA CYS A 20 46.02 -52.13 7.24
C CYS A 20 44.88 -51.56 6.37
N THR A 21 43.85 -52.34 6.20
CA THR A 21 42.58 -51.85 5.66
C THR A 21 41.90 -51.07 6.78
N GLN A 22 42.04 -49.77 6.72
CA GLN A 22 40.98 -48.92 7.18
C GLN A 22 39.84 -49.12 6.19
N GLU A 23 38.82 -49.83 6.57
CA GLU A 23 37.59 -49.92 5.78
C GLU A 23 36.98 -48.55 5.77
N ASP A 24 37.37 -47.71 4.80
CA ASP A 24 36.45 -46.70 4.29
C ASP A 24 35.32 -47.48 3.61
N ASP A 25 34.20 -47.51 4.24
CA ASP A 25 32.97 -48.09 3.74
C ASP A 25 32.50 -47.24 2.53
N PHE A 26 33.18 -47.45 1.41
CA PHE A 26 32.85 -46.90 0.11
C PHE A 26 31.73 -47.74 -0.48
N THR A 27 30.55 -47.69 0.14
CA THR A 27 29.34 -48.10 -0.54
C THR A 27 29.16 -47.15 -1.73
N PRO A 28 29.15 -47.64 -2.98
CA PRO A 28 28.80 -46.78 -4.12
C PRO A 28 27.43 -46.17 -3.81
N GLN A 29 27.41 -44.87 -3.72
CA GLN A 29 26.14 -44.13 -3.49
C GLN A 29 25.26 -44.47 -4.69
N THR A 30 24.27 -45.31 -4.47
CA THR A 30 23.28 -45.59 -5.50
C THR A 30 22.52 -44.28 -5.71
N ASP A 31 22.25 -43.91 -6.96
CA ASP A 31 21.47 -42.72 -7.37
C ASP A 31 20.14 -42.59 -6.65
N ASN A 32 19.67 -43.66 -5.99
CA ASN A 32 18.45 -43.75 -5.27
C ASN A 32 18.42 -43.03 -3.90
N ASP A 33 19.56 -42.69 -3.32
CA ASP A 33 19.59 -42.05 -1.96
C ASP A 33 19.89 -40.56 -2.00
N ALA A 34 20.24 -40.00 -3.16
CA ALA A 34 20.41 -38.55 -3.32
C ALA A 34 19.05 -37.83 -3.05
N VAL A 35 19.14 -36.73 -2.31
CA VAL A 35 17.96 -35.86 -2.13
C VAL A 35 17.76 -35.08 -3.42
N LYS A 36 16.65 -35.36 -4.10
CA LYS A 36 16.16 -34.51 -5.19
C LYS A 36 15.21 -33.49 -4.59
N ILE A 37 15.23 -32.28 -5.09
CA ILE A 37 14.36 -31.23 -4.55
C ILE A 37 13.42 -30.68 -5.61
N ASN A 38 12.27 -30.24 -5.14
CA ASN A 38 11.32 -29.38 -5.85
C ASN A 38 11.08 -28.17 -4.93
N ALA A 39 11.46 -26.98 -5.37
CA ALA A 39 11.32 -25.77 -4.58
C ALA A 39 10.32 -24.83 -5.26
N THR A 40 9.39 -24.32 -4.46
CA THR A 40 8.37 -23.34 -4.86
C THR A 40 8.39 -22.15 -3.91
N ILE A 41 7.91 -21.01 -4.37
CA ILE A 41 7.76 -19.79 -3.57
C ILE A 41 6.26 -19.58 -3.33
N GLY A 42 5.88 -19.22 -2.09
CA GLY A 42 4.51 -18.89 -1.74
C GLY A 42 3.54 -20.07 -1.70
N LYS A 43 2.24 -19.78 -1.58
CA LYS A 43 1.18 -20.78 -1.66
C LYS A 43 0.98 -21.18 -3.12
N LEU A 44 0.96 -22.48 -3.38
CA LEU A 44 0.63 -23.07 -4.68
C LEU A 44 -0.67 -22.48 -5.27
N GLN A 45 -0.58 -21.39 -5.99
CA GLN A 45 -1.62 -20.92 -6.89
C GLN A 45 -1.02 -20.57 -8.25
N THR A 46 -1.57 -21.20 -9.26
CA THR A 46 -1.42 -21.08 -10.70
C THR A 46 -0.67 -19.84 -11.22
N ARG A 47 0.48 -20.14 -11.80
CA ARG A 47 1.34 -19.44 -12.76
C ARG A 47 0.79 -18.19 -13.45
N VAL A 48 1.49 -17.08 -13.28
CA VAL A 48 1.89 -16.21 -14.39
C VAL A 48 3.29 -15.69 -14.08
N ALA A 49 4.19 -15.76 -15.05
CA ALA A 49 5.56 -15.27 -14.93
C ALA A 49 5.56 -13.74 -15.02
N TYR A 50 6.23 -13.07 -14.06
CA TYR A 50 6.61 -11.67 -14.19
C TYR A 50 8.13 -11.56 -14.20
N GLU A 51 8.63 -10.79 -15.14
CA GLU A 51 10.02 -10.40 -15.24
C GLU A 51 10.21 -9.10 -14.43
N ASP A 52 11.28 -9.05 -13.61
CA ASP A 52 11.94 -7.88 -13.03
C ASP A 52 11.48 -7.28 -11.69
N ASP A 53 10.52 -7.83 -10.93
CA ASP A 53 10.08 -7.09 -9.73
C ASP A 53 9.89 -7.90 -8.43
N GLY A 54 10.62 -8.97 -8.28
CA GLY A 54 10.57 -9.84 -7.10
C GLY A 54 9.96 -11.19 -7.44
N ALA A 55 10.75 -12.25 -7.19
CA ALA A 55 10.48 -13.55 -7.73
C ALA A 55 9.22 -14.18 -7.13
N THR A 56 8.20 -14.39 -7.95
CA THR A 56 7.15 -15.38 -7.69
C THR A 56 7.63 -16.80 -8.04
N ASN A 57 8.75 -16.91 -8.76
CA ASN A 57 9.38 -18.17 -9.15
C ASN A 57 10.89 -18.04 -9.16
N PHE A 58 11.58 -19.12 -8.82
CA PHE A 58 13.02 -19.20 -9.01
C PHE A 58 13.39 -19.17 -10.50
N ILE A 59 14.47 -18.50 -10.82
CA ILE A 59 15.00 -18.38 -12.19
C ILE A 59 16.26 -19.21 -12.38
N ASN A 60 16.61 -19.51 -13.63
CA ASN A 60 17.79 -20.30 -13.95
C ASN A 60 19.06 -19.65 -13.38
N GLY A 61 19.83 -20.42 -12.62
CA GLY A 61 21.04 -19.97 -11.93
C GLY A 61 20.83 -19.61 -10.46
N ASP A 62 19.60 -19.53 -9.97
CA ASP A 62 19.32 -19.33 -8.54
C ASP A 62 19.92 -20.43 -7.69
N LYS A 63 20.34 -20.05 -6.50
CA LYS A 63 20.97 -20.97 -5.55
C LYS A 63 20.28 -20.94 -4.21
N ILE A 64 19.86 -22.11 -3.77
CA ILE A 64 19.34 -22.33 -2.42
C ILE A 64 20.27 -23.21 -1.63
N CYS A 65 20.31 -23.02 -0.34
CA CYS A 65 20.99 -23.92 0.58
C CYS A 65 19.95 -24.78 1.31
N VAL A 66 20.23 -26.08 1.45
CA VAL A 66 19.35 -27.03 2.11
C VAL A 66 20.14 -27.79 3.17
N GLN A 67 19.63 -27.83 4.39
CA GLN A 67 20.24 -28.53 5.53
C GLN A 67 19.27 -29.57 6.07
N ASN A 68 19.77 -30.80 6.28
CA ASN A 68 19.08 -31.80 7.07
C ASN A 68 19.48 -31.66 8.55
N THR A 69 18.59 -31.20 9.41
CA THR A 69 18.89 -30.88 10.81
C THR A 69 19.05 -32.11 11.70
N LEU A 70 18.63 -33.30 11.22
CA LEU A 70 18.72 -34.58 11.95
C LEU A 70 19.94 -35.42 11.52
N ARG A 71 20.89 -34.84 10.78
CA ARG A 71 22.15 -35.49 10.40
C ARG A 71 23.34 -34.71 10.92
N ASP A 72 24.37 -35.43 11.36
CA ASP A 72 25.60 -34.83 11.86
C ASP A 72 26.63 -34.51 10.75
N THR A 73 26.61 -35.26 9.65
CA THR A 73 27.58 -35.13 8.54
C THR A 73 26.87 -35.14 7.21
N LYS A 74 27.47 -34.50 6.19
CA LYS A 74 26.88 -34.39 4.85
C LYS A 74 25.43 -33.91 4.93
N ASN A 75 25.21 -32.96 5.82
CA ASN A 75 23.88 -32.50 6.24
C ASN A 75 23.49 -31.17 5.59
N ILE A 76 24.32 -30.61 4.72
CA ILE A 76 24.09 -29.35 4.03
C ILE A 76 24.55 -29.44 2.57
N ALA A 77 23.77 -28.85 1.68
CA ALA A 77 24.10 -28.78 0.26
C ALA A 77 23.59 -27.47 -0.37
N THR A 78 24.33 -27.00 -1.35
CA THR A 78 23.88 -25.91 -2.22
C THR A 78 23.33 -26.49 -3.51
N TYR A 79 22.08 -26.13 -3.83
CA TYR A 79 21.44 -26.49 -5.09
C TYR A 79 21.40 -25.27 -6.00
N THR A 80 21.62 -25.50 -7.28
CA THR A 80 21.48 -24.50 -8.34
C THR A 80 20.38 -24.94 -9.29
N LEU A 81 19.49 -24.02 -9.64
CA LEU A 81 18.47 -24.26 -10.64
C LEU A 81 19.09 -24.26 -12.04
N ASP A 82 19.00 -25.37 -12.76
CA ASP A 82 19.42 -25.53 -14.15
C ASP A 82 18.19 -25.88 -15.00
N GLY A 83 17.72 -24.90 -15.76
CA GLY A 83 16.44 -24.98 -16.45
C GLY A 83 15.28 -25.14 -15.46
N THR A 84 14.75 -26.35 -15.35
CA THR A 84 13.65 -26.69 -14.42
C THR A 84 14.08 -27.65 -13.30
N THR A 85 15.39 -27.96 -13.23
CA THR A 85 15.90 -28.99 -12.32
C THR A 85 16.90 -28.41 -11.34
N TRP A 86 16.68 -28.67 -10.07
CA TRP A 86 17.62 -28.33 -9.02
C TRP A 86 18.77 -29.37 -8.97
N THR A 87 19.99 -28.92 -9.14
CA THR A 87 21.20 -29.76 -9.18
C THR A 87 22.18 -29.37 -8.10
N THR A 88 22.92 -30.35 -7.58
CA THR A 88 24.00 -30.12 -6.62
C THR A 88 25.19 -31.04 -6.92
N THR A 89 26.40 -30.57 -6.63
CA THR A 89 27.61 -31.39 -6.61
C THR A 89 27.95 -31.94 -5.22
N ASP A 90 27.17 -31.51 -4.20
CA ASP A 90 27.37 -31.93 -2.83
C ASP A 90 26.82 -33.33 -2.59
N ALA A 91 27.55 -34.13 -1.79
CA ALA A 91 27.07 -35.45 -1.39
C ALA A 91 25.97 -35.36 -0.34
N PHE A 92 24.75 -35.01 -0.75
CA PHE A 92 23.60 -34.83 0.08
C PHE A 92 22.57 -35.93 -0.14
N VAL A 93 22.30 -36.68 0.94
CA VAL A 93 21.50 -37.92 0.85
C VAL A 93 20.48 -38.00 1.98
N TRP A 94 19.40 -38.73 1.73
CA TRP A 94 18.42 -39.08 2.74
C TRP A 94 19.07 -39.86 3.90
N ASN A 95 18.55 -39.74 5.09
CA ASN A 95 19.00 -40.50 6.27
C ASN A 95 18.39 -41.93 6.28
N GLY A 96 18.40 -42.58 5.15
CA GLY A 96 17.87 -43.94 4.97
C GLY A 96 16.44 -44.09 5.46
N SER A 97 16.20 -45.06 6.34
CA SER A 97 14.88 -45.32 6.97
C SER A 97 14.63 -44.44 8.20
N ALA A 98 15.61 -43.63 8.63
CA ALA A 98 15.45 -42.72 9.76
C ALA A 98 14.65 -41.46 9.35
N LYS A 99 14.24 -40.70 10.36
CA LYS A 99 13.60 -39.42 10.14
C LYS A 99 14.59 -38.41 9.59
N ASN A 100 14.06 -37.47 8.80
CA ASN A 100 14.74 -36.31 8.25
C ASN A 100 13.90 -35.07 8.60
N GLN A 101 14.57 -33.94 8.76
CA GLN A 101 13.94 -32.62 8.86
C GLN A 101 14.85 -31.64 8.14
N PHE A 102 14.26 -30.81 7.29
CA PHE A 102 15.02 -29.91 6.44
C PHE A 102 14.71 -28.45 6.75
N LYS A 103 15.79 -27.65 6.73
CA LYS A 103 15.75 -26.20 6.65
C LYS A 103 16.41 -25.76 5.37
N ALA A 104 15.81 -24.81 4.68
CA ALA A 104 16.37 -24.27 3.45
C ALA A 104 16.27 -22.74 3.44
N TRP A 105 17.18 -22.08 2.72
CA TRP A 105 17.18 -20.62 2.61
C TRP A 105 17.70 -20.15 1.25
N TYR A 106 17.28 -18.95 0.90
CA TYR A 106 17.69 -18.19 -0.26
C TYR A 106 17.96 -16.73 0.16
N PRO A 107 18.98 -16.04 -0.37
CA PRO A 107 20.04 -16.54 -1.27
C PRO A 107 21.04 -17.44 -0.54
N ALA A 108 21.55 -18.48 -1.19
CA ALA A 108 22.46 -19.44 -0.55
C ALA A 108 23.78 -18.83 -0.08
N ALA A 109 24.27 -17.78 -0.76
CA ALA A 109 25.60 -17.22 -0.52
C ALA A 109 25.64 -16.17 0.60
N THR A 110 24.55 -15.44 0.83
CA THR A 110 24.50 -14.25 1.70
C THR A 110 23.52 -14.36 2.86
N ALA A 111 22.72 -15.42 2.88
CA ALA A 111 21.74 -15.69 3.94
C ALA A 111 22.10 -16.95 4.72
N SER A 112 21.48 -17.09 5.90
CA SER A 112 21.31 -18.35 6.60
C SER A 112 19.80 -18.57 6.83
N PHE A 113 19.43 -19.70 7.45
CA PHE A 113 18.01 -19.89 7.81
C PHE A 113 17.50 -18.88 8.84
N ASP A 114 18.37 -18.46 9.76
CA ASP A 114 18.01 -17.63 10.92
C ASP A 114 18.48 -16.17 10.81
N SER A 115 19.28 -15.81 9.79
CA SER A 115 19.83 -14.45 9.64
C SER A 115 20.13 -14.06 8.19
N PHE A 116 19.98 -12.78 7.93
CA PHE A 116 20.27 -12.16 6.63
C PHE A 116 20.70 -10.71 6.83
N ASP A 117 21.76 -10.32 6.15
CA ASP A 117 22.21 -8.92 6.10
C ASP A 117 21.56 -8.24 4.89
N LEU A 118 20.58 -7.36 5.15
CA LEU A 118 19.85 -6.67 4.11
C LEU A 118 20.78 -5.75 3.30
N PRO A 119 20.91 -5.92 1.97
CA PRO A 119 21.63 -4.98 1.12
C PRO A 119 20.97 -3.60 1.15
N THR A 120 21.76 -2.57 1.43
CA THR A 120 21.28 -1.18 1.45
C THR A 120 21.28 -0.51 0.08
N ASP A 121 22.07 -1.02 -0.86
CA ASP A 121 22.02 -0.63 -2.27
C ASP A 121 21.31 -1.73 -3.08
N GLN A 122 20.08 -1.44 -3.46
CA GLN A 122 19.23 -2.32 -4.26
C GLN A 122 18.98 -1.75 -5.66
N SER A 123 19.73 -0.72 -6.07
CA SER A 123 19.54 -0.03 -7.35
C SER A 123 19.72 -0.91 -8.59
N ALA A 124 20.49 -2.00 -8.47
CA ALA A 124 20.70 -2.97 -9.56
C ALA A 124 19.62 -4.06 -9.65
N GLY A 125 18.67 -4.09 -8.72
CA GLY A 125 17.61 -5.07 -8.60
C GLY A 125 17.41 -5.53 -7.16
N ILE A 126 16.24 -6.06 -6.85
CA ILE A 126 15.85 -6.47 -5.49
C ILE A 126 16.12 -7.95 -5.19
N ASP A 127 16.49 -8.77 -6.18
CA ASP A 127 16.66 -10.24 -6.05
C ASP A 127 17.63 -10.63 -4.94
N LYS A 128 18.72 -9.87 -4.77
CA LYS A 128 19.74 -10.13 -3.75
C LYS A 128 19.30 -9.74 -2.34
N ALA A 129 18.25 -8.94 -2.25
CA ALA A 129 17.65 -8.51 -1.00
C ALA A 129 16.51 -9.44 -0.55
N ASP A 130 16.06 -10.33 -1.42
CA ASP A 130 14.93 -11.21 -1.14
C ASP A 130 15.35 -12.42 -0.30
N TRP A 131 15.14 -12.34 0.99
CA TRP A 131 15.41 -13.44 1.93
C TRP A 131 14.18 -14.32 2.10
N MET A 132 14.33 -15.59 1.72
CA MET A 132 13.29 -16.60 1.84
C MET A 132 13.78 -17.81 2.62
N THR A 133 12.88 -18.47 3.33
CA THR A 133 13.17 -19.74 4.03
C THR A 133 12.06 -20.76 3.79
N ALA A 134 12.45 -22.03 3.88
CA ALA A 134 11.53 -23.16 3.91
C ALA A 134 11.93 -24.14 5.01
N GLU A 135 10.96 -24.74 5.68
CA GLU A 135 11.18 -25.77 6.72
C GLU A 135 10.17 -26.89 6.54
N THR A 136 10.59 -28.13 6.85
CA THR A 136 9.70 -29.28 6.85
C THR A 136 9.47 -29.81 8.25
N GLU A 137 8.35 -30.44 8.47
CA GLU A 137 8.17 -31.32 9.61
C GLU A 137 9.09 -32.54 9.51
N GLU A 138 9.27 -33.27 10.63
CA GLU A 138 9.97 -34.54 10.59
C GLU A 138 9.30 -35.53 9.63
N MET A 139 10.03 -36.02 8.69
CA MET A 139 9.53 -36.91 7.62
C MET A 139 10.46 -38.10 7.34
N THR A 140 9.90 -39.19 6.83
CA THR A 140 10.67 -40.25 6.21
C THR A 140 10.89 -39.95 4.73
N LYS A 141 11.91 -40.58 4.12
CA LYS A 141 12.14 -40.46 2.66
C LYS A 141 10.85 -40.79 1.90
N PRO A 142 10.30 -39.88 1.10
CA PRO A 142 9.14 -40.17 0.27
C PRO A 142 9.46 -41.20 -0.81
N GLY A 143 8.45 -41.94 -1.29
CA GLY A 143 8.64 -42.95 -2.33
C GLY A 143 9.16 -42.40 -3.64
N SER A 144 8.92 -41.12 -3.94
CA SER A 144 9.49 -40.39 -5.09
C SER A 144 10.96 -40.07 -4.92
N GLY A 145 11.47 -40.03 -3.68
CA GLY A 145 12.80 -39.52 -3.35
C GLY A 145 12.97 -38.00 -3.53
N VAL A 146 11.85 -37.27 -3.76
CA VAL A 146 11.85 -35.82 -3.97
C VAL A 146 11.42 -35.14 -2.67
N LEU A 147 12.19 -34.12 -2.26
CA LEU A 147 11.88 -33.23 -1.17
C LEU A 147 11.17 -31.99 -1.74
N ASP A 148 9.92 -31.78 -1.33
CA ASP A 148 9.19 -30.56 -1.65
C ASP A 148 9.49 -29.49 -0.60
N LEU A 149 9.94 -28.32 -1.07
CA LEU A 149 10.24 -27.15 -0.26
C LEU A 149 9.38 -25.99 -0.71
N ASN A 150 8.60 -25.43 0.21
CA ASN A 150 7.82 -24.22 -0.03
C ASN A 150 8.45 -23.05 0.70
N PHE A 151 9.05 -22.14 -0.05
CA PHE A 151 9.72 -20.95 0.48
C PHE A 151 8.73 -19.86 0.78
N VAL A 152 8.97 -19.13 1.85
CA VAL A 152 8.21 -17.94 2.24
C VAL A 152 9.15 -16.76 2.42
N HIS A 153 8.73 -15.59 1.95
CA HIS A 153 9.47 -14.34 2.11
C HIS A 153 9.52 -13.95 3.60
N LYS A 154 10.70 -13.59 4.07
CA LYS A 154 10.96 -13.17 5.46
C LYS A 154 10.97 -11.66 5.62
N LEU A 155 11.03 -10.94 4.54
CA LEU A 155 11.10 -9.49 4.46
C LEU A 155 9.81 -8.92 3.85
N THR A 156 9.77 -7.62 3.68
CA THR A 156 8.62 -6.89 3.12
C THR A 156 9.05 -6.22 1.82
N LYS A 157 8.25 -6.39 0.76
CA LYS A 157 8.40 -5.64 -0.48
C LYS A 157 7.64 -4.32 -0.37
N VAL A 158 8.27 -3.23 -0.77
CA VAL A 158 7.65 -1.91 -0.80
C VAL A 158 7.86 -1.29 -2.17
N THR A 159 6.79 -0.88 -2.81
CA THR A 159 6.81 -0.11 -4.06
C THR A 159 6.17 1.25 -3.83
N VAL A 160 6.81 2.30 -4.33
CA VAL A 160 6.31 3.67 -4.24
C VAL A 160 6.20 4.28 -5.62
N THR A 161 4.98 4.63 -6.00
CA THR A 161 4.71 5.44 -7.19
C THR A 161 4.62 6.90 -6.78
N VAL A 162 5.26 7.80 -7.54
CA VAL A 162 5.24 9.24 -7.27
C VAL A 162 4.48 9.95 -8.39
N SER A 163 3.49 10.75 -8.01
CA SER A 163 2.80 11.67 -8.90
C SER A 163 2.98 13.11 -8.43
N PHE A 164 2.75 14.05 -9.31
CA PHE A 164 2.86 15.48 -9.06
C PHE A 164 1.52 16.14 -9.29
N ASN A 165 1.12 17.03 -8.38
CA ASN A 165 -0.13 17.76 -8.52
C ASN A 165 -0.05 18.82 -9.65
N SER A 166 -1.14 19.53 -9.91
CA SER A 166 -1.27 20.54 -10.97
C SER A 166 -0.32 21.74 -10.85
N GLN A 167 0.39 21.90 -9.73
CA GLN A 167 1.42 22.93 -9.53
C GLN A 167 2.71 22.63 -10.31
N TYR A 168 2.86 21.40 -10.81
CA TYR A 168 3.99 20.95 -11.62
C TYR A 168 3.56 20.70 -13.06
N PRO A 169 4.30 21.19 -14.07
CA PRO A 169 4.02 20.87 -15.47
C PRO A 169 4.03 19.36 -15.72
N ALA A 170 3.02 18.85 -16.42
CA ALA A 170 2.92 17.44 -16.73
C ALA A 170 4.08 16.93 -17.61
N GLY A 171 4.43 15.66 -17.45
CA GLY A 171 5.36 14.94 -18.35
C GLY A 171 6.84 15.04 -17.98
N ASN A 172 7.20 15.62 -16.85
CA ASN A 172 8.57 15.66 -16.35
C ASN A 172 8.75 14.75 -15.13
N ASN A 173 9.91 14.11 -15.02
CA ASN A 173 10.34 13.51 -13.76
C ASN A 173 11.09 14.56 -12.93
N TYR A 174 10.57 14.86 -11.77
CA TYR A 174 11.14 15.87 -10.88
C TYR A 174 11.96 15.28 -9.74
N VAL A 175 11.96 13.95 -9.56
CA VAL A 175 12.74 13.29 -8.52
C VAL A 175 14.16 13.08 -8.99
N SER A 176 15.12 13.64 -8.28
CA SER A 176 16.56 13.45 -8.53
C SER A 176 17.15 12.32 -7.70
N MET A 177 16.59 12.08 -6.51
CA MET A 177 17.00 10.99 -5.64
C MET A 177 15.80 10.51 -4.82
N PHE A 178 15.72 9.19 -4.62
CA PHE A 178 14.74 8.53 -3.77
C PHE A 178 15.44 7.59 -2.80
N ARG A 179 15.08 7.63 -1.52
CA ARG A 179 15.61 6.74 -0.48
C ARG A 179 14.51 6.25 0.42
N PHE A 180 14.61 5.00 0.83
CA PHE A 180 13.88 4.45 1.96
C PHE A 180 14.74 4.47 3.21
N PHE A 181 14.11 4.40 4.37
CA PHE A 181 14.75 4.21 5.67
C PHE A 181 14.26 2.92 6.31
N THR A 182 15.15 2.25 7.05
CA THR A 182 14.76 1.09 7.87
C THR A 182 14.03 1.56 9.13
N ASN A 183 13.31 0.63 9.76
CA ASN A 183 12.57 0.87 11.01
C ASN A 183 13.41 0.65 12.28
N GLU A 184 14.73 0.60 12.15
CA GLU A 184 15.66 0.39 13.25
C GLU A 184 15.79 1.64 14.13
N GLU A 185 16.28 1.48 15.36
CA GLU A 185 16.54 2.57 16.30
C GLU A 185 17.50 3.63 15.72
N THR A 186 18.43 3.19 14.88
CA THR A 186 19.25 4.05 14.01
C THR A 186 18.91 3.73 12.56
N PRO A 187 18.01 4.49 11.93
CA PRO A 187 17.57 4.20 10.57
C PRO A 187 18.73 4.22 9.56
N VAL A 188 18.74 3.22 8.69
CA VAL A 188 19.70 3.10 7.60
C VAL A 188 19.02 3.43 6.29
N GLU A 189 19.69 4.20 5.44
CA GLU A 189 19.20 4.51 4.10
C GLU A 189 19.28 3.30 3.18
N VAL A 190 18.21 3.03 2.43
CA VAL A 190 18.14 2.00 1.41
C VAL A 190 17.89 2.66 0.06
N THR A 191 18.82 2.45 -0.88
CA THR A 191 18.67 2.87 -2.28
C THR A 191 17.79 1.87 -3.01
N PRO A 192 16.61 2.27 -3.52
CA PRO A 192 15.70 1.37 -4.19
C PRO A 192 16.14 1.01 -5.62
N TYR A 193 15.50 0.00 -6.16
CA TYR A 193 15.43 -0.25 -7.59
C TYR A 193 14.40 0.72 -8.21
N GLU A 194 14.80 1.43 -9.25
CA GLU A 194 13.93 2.32 -10.02
C GLU A 194 13.44 1.60 -11.28
N SER A 195 12.13 1.49 -11.43
CA SER A 195 11.46 0.94 -12.60
C SER A 195 10.56 1.99 -13.25
N LYS A 196 9.92 1.62 -14.37
CA LYS A 196 8.86 2.46 -14.99
C LYS A 196 7.63 2.65 -14.07
N ASP A 197 7.44 1.75 -13.11
CA ASP A 197 6.27 1.73 -12.23
C ASP A 197 6.56 2.37 -10.87
N GLY A 198 7.79 2.86 -10.64
CA GLY A 198 8.19 3.57 -9.44
C GLY A 198 9.46 3.01 -8.77
N TYR A 199 9.58 3.24 -7.48
CA TYR A 199 10.73 2.90 -6.65
C TYR A 199 10.39 1.69 -5.79
N THR A 200 11.13 0.59 -5.95
CA THR A 200 10.89 -0.66 -5.22
C THR A 200 12.09 -1.02 -4.35
N ALA A 201 11.82 -1.41 -3.12
CA ALA A 201 12.83 -1.95 -2.20
C ALA A 201 12.28 -3.11 -1.36
N ILE A 202 13.18 -3.95 -0.90
CA ILE A 202 12.94 -4.93 0.15
C ILE A 202 13.40 -4.30 1.47
N LEU A 203 12.53 -4.32 2.47
CA LEU A 203 12.77 -3.73 3.79
C LEU A 203 12.54 -4.74 4.91
N LEU A 204 13.10 -4.46 6.08
CA LEU A 204 12.85 -5.25 7.29
C LEU A 204 11.39 -5.08 7.74
N PRO A 205 10.69 -6.16 8.10
CA PRO A 205 9.39 -6.04 8.75
C PRO A 205 9.54 -5.39 10.12
N GLY A 206 8.49 -4.71 10.57
CA GLY A 206 8.45 -4.07 11.88
C GLY A 206 7.66 -2.79 11.90
N VAL A 207 7.59 -2.15 13.06
CA VAL A 207 6.84 -0.92 13.30
C VAL A 207 7.80 0.25 13.25
N TYR A 208 7.46 1.28 12.48
CA TYR A 208 8.18 2.55 12.50
C TYR A 208 7.80 3.34 13.75
N ALA A 209 8.75 4.04 14.34
CA ALA A 209 8.47 4.97 15.41
C ALA A 209 7.56 6.11 14.90
N GLU A 210 6.78 6.69 15.79
CA GLU A 210 5.94 7.85 15.47
C GLU A 210 6.82 8.98 14.90
N GLU A 211 6.38 9.60 13.82
CA GLU A 211 7.11 10.63 13.07
C GLU A 211 8.46 10.18 12.46
N ALA A 212 8.77 8.88 12.45
CA ALA A 212 9.98 8.40 11.79
C ALA A 212 9.93 8.64 10.28
N SER A 213 11.06 9.07 9.72
CA SER A 213 11.21 9.16 8.26
C SER A 213 11.19 7.77 7.65
N PHE A 214 10.35 7.59 6.64
CA PHE A 214 10.25 6.36 5.87
C PHE A 214 10.83 6.52 4.46
N ILE A 215 10.60 7.69 3.87
CA ILE A 215 11.04 8.04 2.52
C ILE A 215 11.66 9.43 2.55
N THR A 216 12.70 9.63 1.75
CA THR A 216 13.23 10.94 1.39
C THR A 216 13.26 11.07 -0.13
N LEU A 217 12.71 12.16 -0.63
CA LEU A 217 12.84 12.56 -2.02
C LEU A 217 13.71 13.80 -2.11
N GLU A 218 14.63 13.83 -3.08
CA GLU A 218 15.29 15.04 -3.53
C GLU A 218 14.72 15.46 -4.87
N MET A 219 14.36 16.72 -4.99
CA MET A 219 13.78 17.28 -6.21
C MET A 219 14.86 17.98 -7.04
N ASN A 220 14.74 17.90 -8.35
CA ASN A 220 15.70 18.53 -9.29
C ASN A 220 15.85 20.06 -9.11
N PHE A 221 14.89 20.73 -8.46
CA PHE A 221 14.85 22.19 -8.35
C PHE A 221 14.35 22.71 -7.00
N GLU A 222 14.09 21.82 -6.03
CA GLU A 222 13.66 22.16 -4.67
C GLU A 222 14.49 21.39 -3.63
N ASP A 223 14.44 21.83 -2.38
CA ASP A 223 15.09 21.15 -1.27
C ASP A 223 14.50 19.75 -1.05
N ASN A 224 15.25 18.92 -0.32
CA ASN A 224 14.82 17.57 0.03
C ASN A 224 13.48 17.56 0.74
N LEU A 225 12.59 16.67 0.29
CA LEU A 225 11.32 16.42 0.95
C LEU A 225 11.41 15.10 1.73
N THR A 226 11.04 15.13 3.01
CA THR A 226 10.98 13.96 3.88
C THR A 226 9.53 13.60 4.13
N VAL A 227 9.16 12.35 3.87
CA VAL A 227 7.81 11.83 4.12
C VAL A 227 7.86 10.90 5.31
N PRO A 228 7.34 11.29 6.47
CA PRO A 228 7.21 10.40 7.61
C PRO A 228 6.14 9.35 7.35
N VAL A 229 6.37 8.14 7.81
CA VAL A 229 5.31 7.13 7.90
C VAL A 229 4.47 7.46 9.12
N ASN A 230 3.20 7.75 8.88
CA ASN A 230 2.25 7.88 9.97
C ASN A 230 1.79 6.48 10.38
N SER A 231 2.00 6.12 11.64
CA SER A 231 1.58 4.84 12.22
C SER A 231 0.06 4.60 12.12
N THR A 232 -0.72 5.65 11.91
CA THR A 232 -2.17 5.53 11.68
C THR A 232 -2.53 5.03 10.28
N LEU A 233 -1.61 5.14 9.31
CA LEU A 233 -1.84 4.66 7.93
C LEU A 233 -1.46 3.19 7.78
N ILE A 234 -0.41 2.75 8.47
CA ILE A 234 0.02 1.34 8.53
C ILE A 234 0.50 1.04 9.94
N ALA A 235 0.02 -0.04 10.52
CA ALA A 235 0.49 -0.51 11.83
C ALA A 235 1.96 -0.98 11.82
N GLY A 236 2.60 -1.02 10.67
CA GLY A 236 3.96 -1.45 10.40
C GLY A 236 4.06 -2.25 9.11
N LEU A 237 5.26 -2.71 8.79
CA LEU A 237 5.52 -3.59 7.66
C LEU A 237 5.50 -5.06 8.12
N GLU A 238 4.76 -5.92 7.44
CA GLU A 238 4.68 -7.34 7.74
C GLU A 238 5.52 -8.18 6.77
N ALA A 239 6.16 -9.23 7.28
CA ALA A 239 6.90 -10.17 6.44
C ALA A 239 5.98 -10.86 5.42
N GLY A 240 6.47 -11.08 4.21
CA GLY A 240 5.73 -11.72 3.13
C GLY A 240 4.60 -10.87 2.55
N LYS A 241 4.60 -9.57 2.81
CA LYS A 241 3.64 -8.62 2.25
C LYS A 241 4.30 -7.68 1.24
N HIS A 242 3.50 -7.22 0.29
CA HIS A 242 3.85 -6.18 -0.67
C HIS A 242 3.01 -4.94 -0.40
N TYR A 243 3.67 -3.85 -0.03
CA TYR A 243 3.04 -2.55 0.22
C TYR A 243 3.24 -1.65 -0.99
N ASN A 244 2.14 -1.26 -1.63
CA ASN A 244 2.15 -0.29 -2.71
C ASN A 244 1.70 1.06 -2.15
N PHE A 245 2.61 2.04 -2.13
CA PHE A 245 2.33 3.41 -1.73
C PHE A 245 2.20 4.29 -2.96
N HIS A 246 1.22 5.17 -2.94
CA HIS A 246 1.12 6.24 -3.93
C HIS A 246 1.36 7.58 -3.24
N LEU A 247 2.42 8.28 -3.63
CA LEU A 247 2.75 9.61 -3.14
C LEU A 247 2.30 10.65 -4.13
N THR A 248 1.69 11.74 -3.63
CA THR A 248 1.45 12.95 -4.40
C THR A 248 2.27 14.07 -3.86
N VAL A 249 3.07 14.68 -4.73
CA VAL A 249 3.97 15.78 -4.41
C VAL A 249 3.37 17.09 -4.90
N GLY A 250 3.11 18.00 -3.97
CA GLY A 250 2.78 19.40 -4.20
C GLY A 250 3.95 20.31 -3.80
N LYS A 251 3.90 21.58 -4.16
CA LYS A 251 4.97 22.54 -3.80
C LYS A 251 5.07 22.79 -2.28
N ASP A 252 3.96 22.66 -1.59
CA ASP A 252 3.85 23.00 -0.18
C ASP A 252 3.68 21.78 0.72
N ALA A 253 3.41 20.60 0.15
CA ALA A 253 3.20 19.37 0.91
C ALA A 253 3.42 18.12 0.07
N VAL A 254 3.82 17.05 0.75
CA VAL A 254 3.81 15.68 0.21
C VAL A 254 2.82 14.87 1.03
N GLY A 255 1.92 14.19 0.35
CA GLY A 255 0.91 13.34 0.98
C GLY A 255 0.99 11.90 0.48
N ILE A 256 0.68 10.95 1.36
CA ILE A 256 0.41 9.57 0.95
C ILE A 256 -1.06 9.50 0.56
N SER A 257 -1.33 9.26 -0.71
CA SER A 257 -2.69 9.26 -1.25
C SER A 257 -3.42 7.98 -0.91
N TYR A 258 -2.74 6.86 -1.01
CA TYR A 258 -3.25 5.58 -0.54
C TYR A 258 -2.10 4.60 -0.28
N VAL A 259 -2.41 3.57 0.51
CA VAL A 259 -1.54 2.40 0.73
C VAL A 259 -2.35 1.17 0.43
N ARG A 260 -1.84 0.31 -0.43
CA ARG A 260 -2.40 -1.00 -0.71
C ARG A 260 -1.47 -2.09 -0.19
N VAL A 261 -2.01 -3.05 0.53
CA VAL A 261 -1.26 -4.17 1.08
C VAL A 261 -1.77 -5.46 0.44
N LEU A 262 -0.87 -6.19 -0.18
CA LEU A 262 -1.12 -7.47 -0.84
C LEU A 262 -0.24 -8.56 -0.20
N ASP A 263 -0.59 -9.82 -0.37
CA ASP A 263 0.39 -10.89 -0.16
C ASP A 263 1.49 -10.74 -1.23
N TRP A 264 2.74 -11.06 -0.90
CA TRP A 264 3.88 -10.82 -1.81
C TRP A 264 3.70 -11.48 -3.18
N ASP A 265 3.05 -12.65 -3.18
CA ASP A 265 2.82 -13.47 -4.37
C ASP A 265 1.45 -13.19 -5.03
N GLU A 266 0.68 -12.22 -4.58
CA GLU A 266 -0.59 -11.83 -5.19
C GLU A 266 -0.33 -10.83 -6.32
N GLU A 267 -0.84 -11.16 -7.52
CA GLU A 267 -0.88 -10.24 -8.64
C GLU A 267 -1.81 -9.06 -8.36
N GLU A 268 -1.36 -7.88 -8.75
CA GLU A 268 -2.27 -6.76 -8.90
C GLU A 268 -3.24 -7.08 -10.06
N ILE A 269 -4.47 -7.44 -9.73
CA ILE A 269 -5.53 -7.47 -10.74
C ILE A 269 -5.78 -6.01 -11.11
N ASP A 270 -5.20 -5.61 -12.25
CA ASP A 270 -5.39 -4.29 -12.84
C ASP A 270 -6.88 -4.11 -13.16
N GLY A 271 -7.55 -3.36 -12.33
CA GLY A 271 -9.00 -3.11 -12.38
C GLY A 271 -9.40 -2.08 -11.33
N GLY A 272 -8.47 -1.67 -10.49
CA GLY A 272 -8.62 -0.48 -9.65
C GLY A 272 -8.38 0.75 -10.50
N VAL A 273 -9.45 1.49 -10.80
CA VAL A 273 -9.35 2.88 -11.25
C VAL A 273 -8.36 3.56 -10.29
N ALA A 274 -7.26 4.14 -10.83
CA ALA A 274 -6.45 5.06 -10.05
C ALA A 274 -7.42 6.09 -9.47
N GLU A 275 -7.68 6.05 -8.16
CA GLU A 275 -8.41 7.15 -7.55
C GLU A 275 -7.53 8.37 -7.77
N GLU A 276 -8.02 9.29 -8.56
CA GLU A 276 -7.41 10.58 -8.78
C GLU A 276 -7.12 11.19 -7.41
N VAL A 277 -5.88 11.62 -7.23
CA VAL A 277 -5.45 12.12 -5.93
C VAL A 277 -6.29 13.33 -5.58
N THR A 278 -7.20 13.15 -4.66
CA THR A 278 -8.07 14.22 -4.21
C THR A 278 -7.25 15.21 -3.37
N PRO A 279 -6.99 16.44 -3.84
CA PRO A 279 -6.26 17.43 -3.08
C PRO A 279 -6.80 17.56 -1.66
N THR A 280 -5.92 17.74 -0.67
CA THR A 280 -6.35 17.91 0.70
C THR A 280 -6.30 19.39 1.09
N ILE A 281 -7.43 19.94 1.46
CA ILE A 281 -7.58 21.25 2.07
C ILE A 281 -7.54 21.07 3.59
N ASP A 282 -6.46 21.47 4.20
CA ASP A 282 -6.29 21.50 5.66
C ASP A 282 -6.72 22.88 6.16
N LEU A 283 -7.87 22.95 6.85
CA LEU A 283 -8.44 24.20 7.32
C LEU A 283 -7.51 24.96 8.27
N SER A 284 -6.64 24.28 8.99
CA SER A 284 -5.68 24.91 9.92
C SER A 284 -4.63 25.78 9.24
N LYS A 285 -4.48 25.66 7.91
CA LYS A 285 -3.50 26.45 7.12
C LYS A 285 -4.06 27.76 6.60
N TYR A 286 -5.34 28.05 6.83
CA TYR A 286 -6.00 29.26 6.36
C TYR A 286 -6.31 30.23 7.51
N THR A 287 -6.47 31.49 7.17
CA THR A 287 -6.78 32.55 8.13
C THR A 287 -8.30 32.80 8.16
N ASP A 288 -8.85 33.08 9.33
CA ASP A 288 -10.28 33.41 9.50
C ASP A 288 -10.70 34.54 8.55
N GLY A 289 -11.85 34.36 7.89
CA GLY A 289 -12.41 35.27 6.92
C GLY A 289 -11.93 35.03 5.47
N GLU A 290 -11.03 34.08 5.25
CA GLU A 290 -10.62 33.72 3.89
C GLU A 290 -11.69 32.92 3.15
N THR A 291 -11.62 32.99 1.82
CA THR A 291 -12.43 32.16 0.90
C THR A 291 -11.53 31.15 0.22
N VAL A 292 -11.80 29.87 0.41
CA VAL A 292 -11.10 28.77 -0.23
C VAL A 292 -11.89 28.34 -1.45
N ASN A 293 -11.33 28.56 -2.65
CA ASN A 293 -11.98 28.14 -3.89
C ASN A 293 -11.74 26.65 -4.15
N ILE A 294 -12.80 25.94 -4.47
CA ILE A 294 -12.80 24.52 -4.81
C ILE A 294 -13.22 24.41 -6.29
N ALA A 295 -12.27 24.03 -7.14
CA ALA A 295 -12.46 23.88 -8.59
C ALA A 295 -12.29 22.43 -9.06
N GLU A 296 -12.01 21.50 -8.18
CA GLU A 296 -11.78 20.08 -8.43
C GLU A 296 -12.14 19.25 -7.20
N ASP A 297 -12.22 17.94 -7.37
CA ASP A 297 -12.45 17.02 -6.27
C ASP A 297 -11.40 17.21 -5.18
N CYS A 298 -11.83 17.29 -3.92
CA CYS A 298 -10.93 17.51 -2.80
C CYS A 298 -11.40 16.84 -1.51
N ARG A 299 -10.44 16.64 -0.61
CA ARG A 299 -10.65 16.23 0.77
C ARG A 299 -10.48 17.45 1.69
N VAL A 300 -11.42 17.71 2.57
CA VAL A 300 -11.33 18.77 3.57
C VAL A 300 -11.11 18.12 4.93
N ILE A 301 -10.07 18.56 5.62
CA ILE A 301 -9.75 18.12 6.99
C ILE A 301 -9.75 19.34 7.94
N GLY A 302 -10.16 19.08 9.18
CA GLY A 302 -10.09 20.03 10.28
C GLY A 302 -9.58 19.35 11.54
N ASP A 303 -9.34 20.16 12.54
CA ASP A 303 -9.07 19.73 13.90
C ASP A 303 -10.30 20.03 14.80
N ASP A 304 -10.09 20.14 16.13
CA ASP A 304 -11.17 20.45 17.07
C ASP A 304 -11.71 21.90 16.97
N ASN A 305 -11.06 22.75 16.18
CA ASN A 305 -11.43 24.15 16.05
C ASN A 305 -12.56 24.36 15.04
N GLU A 306 -13.32 25.43 15.23
CA GLU A 306 -14.28 25.96 14.26
C GLU A 306 -13.59 27.05 13.43
N TYR A 307 -13.68 26.95 12.10
CA TYR A 307 -13.02 27.85 11.16
C TYR A 307 -14.03 28.79 10.49
N ASN A 308 -13.76 30.10 10.55
CA ASN A 308 -14.55 31.10 9.84
C ASN A 308 -14.06 31.22 8.38
N LEU A 309 -14.17 30.15 7.61
CA LEU A 309 -13.71 30.04 6.23
C LEU A 309 -14.87 29.71 5.30
N THR A 310 -15.03 30.49 4.22
CA THR A 310 -15.98 30.16 3.17
C THR A 310 -15.37 29.16 2.20
N LEU A 311 -16.01 28.00 2.03
CA LEU A 311 -15.66 27.08 0.95
C LEU A 311 -16.49 27.44 -0.28
N ASN A 312 -15.86 27.92 -1.35
CA ASN A 312 -16.51 28.37 -2.56
C ASN A 312 -16.28 27.37 -3.71
N VAL A 313 -17.29 26.57 -4.00
CA VAL A 313 -17.25 25.58 -5.09
C VAL A 313 -17.46 26.29 -6.42
N THR A 314 -16.39 26.44 -7.19
CA THR A 314 -16.35 27.21 -8.44
C THR A 314 -16.52 26.36 -9.69
N ASP A 315 -16.39 25.04 -9.55
CA ASP A 315 -16.65 24.05 -10.59
C ASP A 315 -17.32 22.81 -10.01
N ASP A 316 -17.77 21.87 -10.85
CA ASP A 316 -18.30 20.60 -10.36
C ASP A 316 -17.22 19.88 -9.54
N ALA A 317 -17.52 19.55 -8.30
CA ALA A 317 -16.52 18.97 -7.41
C ALA A 317 -17.14 17.98 -6.41
N LYS A 318 -16.41 16.92 -6.13
CA LYS A 318 -16.65 16.00 -5.02
C LYS A 318 -15.78 16.39 -3.84
N VAL A 319 -16.42 16.89 -2.77
CA VAL A 319 -15.78 17.28 -1.53
C VAL A 319 -16.00 16.20 -0.49
N THR A 320 -14.93 15.61 0.02
CA THR A 320 -15.01 14.63 1.11
C THR A 320 -14.62 15.29 2.42
N PHE A 321 -15.58 15.42 3.34
CA PHE A 321 -15.29 15.79 4.72
C PHE A 321 -14.70 14.58 5.44
N ALA A 322 -13.45 14.70 5.82
CA ALA A 322 -12.72 13.66 6.49
C ALA A 322 -12.32 14.13 7.88
N ALA A 323 -12.53 13.28 8.84
CA ALA A 323 -12.10 13.57 10.18
C ALA A 323 -10.57 13.41 10.31
N GLY A 324 -9.95 14.40 10.98
CA GLY A 324 -8.95 14.10 11.95
C GLY A 324 -9.59 13.47 13.20
N ALA A 325 -9.18 13.88 14.40
CA ALA A 325 -9.78 13.40 15.64
C ALA A 325 -11.24 13.89 15.85
N SER A 326 -11.67 14.94 15.14
CA SER A 326 -12.99 15.55 15.23
C SER A 326 -13.39 16.14 13.87
N GLY A 327 -14.66 16.07 13.50
CA GLY A 327 -15.17 16.47 12.20
C GLY A 327 -14.82 17.89 11.74
N VAL A 328 -15.05 18.17 10.47
CA VAL A 328 -14.93 19.51 9.88
C VAL A 328 -15.97 20.44 10.50
N LYS A 329 -15.53 21.61 11.01
CA LYS A 329 -16.40 22.64 11.62
C LYS A 329 -16.16 23.98 10.94
N LEU A 330 -17.20 24.52 10.27
CA LEU A 330 -17.17 25.78 9.56
C LEU A 330 -18.17 26.76 10.21
N ALA A 331 -17.73 27.94 10.56
CA ALA A 331 -18.58 29.05 10.99
C ALA A 331 -19.14 29.85 9.80
N ALA A 332 -18.52 29.76 8.63
CA ALA A 332 -18.91 30.42 7.39
C ALA A 332 -19.53 29.42 6.38
N PRO A 333 -20.23 29.91 5.33
CA PRO A 333 -20.95 29.04 4.42
C PRO A 333 -20.07 28.22 3.48
N ILE A 334 -20.68 27.16 2.98
CA ILE A 334 -20.28 26.55 1.71
C ILE A 334 -21.14 27.20 0.62
N THR A 335 -20.51 27.74 -0.43
CA THR A 335 -21.22 28.33 -1.57
C THR A 335 -20.97 27.52 -2.83
N VAL A 336 -22.00 27.31 -3.64
CA VAL A 336 -21.90 26.60 -4.91
C VAL A 336 -22.22 27.60 -6.03
N ALA A 337 -21.27 27.80 -6.94
CA ALA A 337 -21.40 28.74 -8.05
C ALA A 337 -22.53 28.34 -9.01
N ASP A 338 -23.04 29.31 -9.78
CA ASP A 338 -24.13 29.12 -10.72
C ASP A 338 -23.85 27.95 -11.71
N GLY A 339 -24.81 27.05 -11.82
CA GLY A 339 -24.78 25.90 -12.73
C GLY A 339 -23.81 24.78 -12.31
N LYS A 340 -23.22 24.86 -11.12
CA LYS A 340 -22.25 23.87 -10.65
C LYS A 340 -22.88 22.87 -9.67
N THR A 341 -22.23 21.73 -9.50
CA THR A 341 -22.66 20.66 -8.62
C THR A 341 -21.62 20.38 -7.54
N LEU A 342 -22.04 20.47 -6.28
CA LEU A 342 -21.29 19.99 -5.15
C LEU A 342 -21.75 18.57 -4.80
N THR A 343 -20.83 17.59 -4.83
CA THR A 343 -21.04 16.29 -4.19
C THR A 343 -20.30 16.26 -2.86
N LEU A 344 -21.01 16.37 -1.74
CA LEU A 344 -20.44 16.35 -0.39
C LEU A 344 -20.53 14.97 0.22
N THR A 345 -19.39 14.33 0.46
CA THR A 345 -19.31 13.02 1.13
C THR A 345 -18.90 13.20 2.59
N ILE A 346 -19.71 12.68 3.52
CA ILE A 346 -19.44 12.69 4.97
C ILE A 346 -19.09 11.29 5.44
N ARG A 347 -17.96 11.15 6.16
CA ARG A 347 -17.40 9.86 6.60
C ARG A 347 -16.84 9.95 8.03
N ASP A 348 -16.24 8.86 8.49
CA ASP A 348 -15.40 8.74 9.69
C ASP A 348 -16.14 8.71 11.04
N ASN A 349 -17.45 8.50 11.03
CA ASN A 349 -18.28 8.34 12.24
C ASN A 349 -18.15 9.51 13.23
N VAL A 350 -18.06 10.74 12.72
CA VAL A 350 -18.01 11.99 13.47
C VAL A 350 -19.07 12.96 12.99
N GLU A 351 -19.34 14.00 13.79
CA GLU A 351 -20.21 15.10 13.39
C GLU A 351 -19.42 16.18 12.65
N HIS A 352 -19.88 16.53 11.44
CA HIS A 352 -19.43 17.70 10.70
C HIS A 352 -20.43 18.84 10.85
N ILE A 353 -19.95 20.08 11.02
CA ILE A 353 -20.75 21.25 11.32
C ILE A 353 -20.51 22.35 10.28
N VAL A 354 -21.57 22.94 9.74
CA VAL A 354 -21.52 24.09 8.83
C VAL A 354 -22.52 25.15 9.31
N ASN A 355 -22.04 26.09 10.12
CA ASN A 355 -22.86 27.14 10.72
C ASN A 355 -23.17 28.33 9.79
N GLY A 356 -22.67 28.34 8.56
CA GLY A 356 -22.99 29.34 7.55
C GLY A 356 -24.02 28.89 6.52
N GLY A 357 -24.44 27.63 6.57
CA GLY A 357 -25.32 27.02 5.57
C GLY A 357 -24.58 26.51 4.32
N ILE A 358 -25.31 25.75 3.52
CA ILE A 358 -24.85 25.33 2.15
C ILE A 358 -25.73 26.11 1.16
N SER A 359 -25.18 27.16 0.56
CA SER A 359 -25.87 28.11 -0.32
C SER A 359 -25.68 27.77 -1.79
N LEU A 360 -26.76 27.53 -2.50
CA LEU A 360 -26.77 27.17 -3.90
C LEU A 360 -26.95 28.41 -4.78
N GLY A 361 -26.16 28.55 -5.85
CA GLY A 361 -26.32 29.51 -6.92
C GLY A 361 -27.44 29.15 -7.91
N ASN A 362 -27.65 29.97 -8.95
CA ASN A 362 -28.67 29.69 -9.95
C ASN A 362 -28.35 28.44 -10.74
N GLY A 363 -29.27 27.48 -10.78
CA GLY A 363 -29.13 26.21 -11.47
C GLY A 363 -28.06 25.27 -10.88
N SER A 364 -27.51 25.59 -9.71
CA SER A 364 -26.56 24.73 -9.03
C SER A 364 -27.23 23.61 -8.23
N ASN A 365 -26.54 22.50 -8.05
CA ASN A 365 -27.03 21.31 -7.37
C ASN A 365 -26.15 20.96 -6.16
N VAL A 366 -26.73 20.23 -5.23
CA VAL A 366 -25.97 19.57 -4.15
C VAL A 366 -26.39 18.11 -4.01
N ILE A 367 -25.38 17.25 -3.89
CA ILE A 367 -25.54 15.83 -3.56
C ILE A 367 -24.81 15.59 -2.25
N ILE A 368 -25.50 15.05 -1.25
CA ILE A 368 -24.92 14.71 0.07
C ILE A 368 -24.96 13.20 0.22
N GLU A 369 -23.80 12.61 0.40
CA GLU A 369 -23.61 11.16 0.57
C GLU A 369 -22.97 10.87 1.93
N GLY A 370 -23.37 9.79 2.60
CA GLY A 370 -22.83 9.45 3.91
C GLY A 370 -22.94 7.97 4.27
N GLU A 371 -22.71 7.69 5.54
CA GLU A 371 -22.82 6.34 6.12
C GLU A 371 -23.87 6.34 7.23
N ARG A 372 -25.15 6.25 6.84
CA ARG A 372 -26.32 6.32 7.75
C ARG A 372 -26.22 5.39 8.95
N ASN A 373 -25.59 4.24 8.80
CA ASN A 373 -25.51 3.20 9.83
C ASN A 373 -24.52 3.53 10.96
N LYS A 374 -23.69 4.55 10.80
CA LYS A 374 -22.77 5.03 11.83
C LYS A 374 -23.44 6.16 12.61
N GLU A 375 -23.70 5.96 13.89
CA GLU A 375 -24.52 6.84 14.72
C GLU A 375 -23.97 8.27 14.82
N ASN A 376 -22.64 8.41 14.89
CA ASN A 376 -21.99 9.72 15.02
C ASN A 376 -21.64 10.35 13.64
N ASN A 377 -21.85 9.66 12.53
CA ASN A 377 -21.58 10.20 11.20
C ASN A 377 -22.73 11.10 10.75
N LYS A 378 -22.66 12.38 11.12
CA LYS A 378 -23.74 13.34 10.94
C LYS A 378 -23.21 14.66 10.34
N LEU A 379 -24.03 15.27 9.50
CA LEU A 379 -23.84 16.64 9.02
C LEU A 379 -24.90 17.56 9.67
N SER A 380 -24.41 18.53 10.44
CA SER A 380 -25.24 19.57 11.03
C SER A 380 -25.04 20.88 10.27
N VAL A 381 -26.10 21.45 9.71
CA VAL A 381 -26.04 22.66 8.89
C VAL A 381 -27.02 23.71 9.41
N THR A 382 -26.51 24.91 9.67
CA THR A 382 -27.36 26.02 10.14
C THR A 382 -27.21 27.21 9.19
N GLY A 383 -28.31 27.67 8.61
CA GLY A 383 -28.36 28.89 7.81
C GLY A 383 -28.13 30.16 8.67
N THR A 384 -27.74 31.24 8.03
CA THR A 384 -27.53 32.55 8.69
C THR A 384 -28.34 33.63 7.99
N ALA A 385 -28.71 34.66 8.72
CA ALA A 385 -29.36 35.89 8.20
C ALA A 385 -30.58 35.63 7.29
N GLY A 386 -31.48 34.75 7.71
CA GLY A 386 -32.73 34.44 6.97
C GLY A 386 -32.54 33.45 5.82
N ASN A 387 -31.35 32.87 5.67
CA ASN A 387 -31.03 31.88 4.63
C ASN A 387 -31.46 30.47 5.02
N ALA A 388 -31.60 29.63 4.00
CA ALA A 388 -31.81 28.20 4.20
C ALA A 388 -30.59 27.54 4.86
N GLY A 389 -30.80 26.46 5.61
CA GLY A 389 -29.73 25.59 6.06
C GLY A 389 -29.00 24.97 4.86
N ILE A 390 -29.76 24.31 4.00
CA ILE A 390 -29.24 23.76 2.72
C ILE A 390 -30.19 24.22 1.62
N GLY A 391 -29.71 25.02 0.66
CA GLY A 391 -30.51 25.35 -0.52
C GLY A 391 -30.35 26.77 -1.04
N ALA A 392 -31.41 27.28 -1.68
CA ALA A 392 -31.42 28.58 -2.37
C ALA A 392 -31.73 29.72 -1.41
N ASN A 393 -30.95 30.77 -1.50
CA ASN A 393 -31.19 32.01 -0.81
C ASN A 393 -32.16 32.93 -1.58
N ASN A 394 -32.46 34.12 -1.02
CA ASN A 394 -33.41 35.08 -1.58
C ASN A 394 -33.05 35.42 -3.04
N GLY A 395 -34.04 35.28 -3.92
CA GLY A 395 -33.94 35.60 -5.36
C GLY A 395 -33.19 34.59 -6.22
N VAL A 396 -32.71 33.50 -5.65
CA VAL A 396 -31.97 32.44 -6.39
C VAL A 396 -32.91 31.34 -6.84
N THR A 397 -32.70 30.84 -8.04
CA THR A 397 -33.35 29.63 -8.60
C THR A 397 -32.32 28.51 -8.68
N ALA A 398 -32.23 27.69 -7.63
CA ALA A 398 -31.30 26.57 -7.59
C ALA A 398 -31.83 25.34 -8.35
N GLY A 399 -30.94 24.39 -8.62
CA GLY A 399 -31.25 23.06 -9.15
C GLY A 399 -31.71 22.09 -8.07
N ASP A 400 -31.26 20.85 -8.14
CA ASP A 400 -31.74 19.75 -7.32
C ASP A 400 -30.90 19.57 -6.03
N ILE A 401 -31.52 19.05 -4.97
CA ILE A 401 -30.87 18.55 -3.76
C ILE A 401 -31.08 17.04 -3.69
N THR A 402 -30.00 16.26 -3.61
CA THR A 402 -30.05 14.81 -3.36
C THR A 402 -29.32 14.47 -2.08
N ILE A 403 -29.97 13.70 -1.18
CA ILE A 403 -29.35 13.22 0.06
C ILE A 403 -29.51 11.71 0.12
N SER A 404 -28.40 10.99 0.15
CA SER A 404 -28.38 9.52 0.11
C SER A 404 -27.48 8.93 1.20
N ASN A 405 -28.00 7.89 1.88
CA ASN A 405 -27.28 7.15 2.94
C ASN A 405 -26.71 8.03 4.06
N ALA A 406 -27.25 9.22 4.31
CA ALA A 406 -26.71 10.22 5.22
C ALA A 406 -27.60 10.47 6.45
N ARG A 407 -26.99 11.05 7.50
CA ARG A 407 -27.70 11.68 8.62
C ARG A 407 -27.44 13.17 8.51
N VAL A 408 -28.52 13.95 8.34
CA VAL A 408 -28.42 15.40 8.13
C VAL A 408 -29.43 16.10 9.07
N GLU A 409 -28.92 17.08 9.83
CA GLU A 409 -29.72 18.04 10.58
C GLU A 409 -29.52 19.38 9.93
N ALA A 410 -30.58 20.01 9.42
CA ALA A 410 -30.51 21.27 8.72
C ALA A 410 -31.51 22.26 9.29
N THR A 411 -31.05 23.42 9.76
CA THR A 411 -31.84 24.45 10.35
C THR A 411 -31.73 25.73 9.52
N GLY A 412 -32.87 26.26 9.10
CA GLY A 412 -32.95 27.58 8.48
C GLY A 412 -32.83 28.68 9.53
N SER A 413 -32.41 29.86 9.12
CA SER A 413 -32.32 31.03 10.00
C SER A 413 -33.46 31.99 9.78
N SER A 414 -33.83 32.75 10.84
CA SER A 414 -34.72 33.91 10.76
C SER A 414 -33.92 35.20 10.74
N THR A 415 -34.48 36.28 10.18
CA THR A 415 -33.94 37.63 10.34
C THR A 415 -34.61 38.34 11.50
N SER A 416 -33.84 39.06 12.32
CA SER A 416 -34.33 39.91 13.41
C SER A 416 -34.48 41.39 13.01
N ASP A 417 -34.29 41.76 11.75
CA ASP A 417 -34.33 43.14 11.29
C ASP A 417 -35.74 43.53 10.87
N GLU A 418 -36.39 44.36 11.68
CA GLU A 418 -37.73 44.87 11.45
C GLU A 418 -37.87 45.73 10.17
N SER A 419 -36.78 46.10 9.51
CA SER A 419 -36.74 46.96 8.33
C SER A 419 -36.75 46.24 6.98
N ILE A 420 -36.63 44.94 7.00
CA ILE A 420 -36.61 44.09 5.79
C ILE A 420 -37.82 43.14 5.85
N ASP A 421 -38.47 42.88 4.72
CA ASP A 421 -39.48 41.82 4.62
C ASP A 421 -38.95 40.54 5.26
N LEU A 422 -39.65 40.09 6.29
CA LEU A 422 -39.30 38.93 7.12
C LEU A 422 -39.09 37.72 6.23
N VAL A 423 -37.83 37.29 6.09
CA VAL A 423 -37.46 36.08 5.34
C VAL A 423 -36.97 35.04 6.34
N CYS A 424 -37.69 33.93 6.41
CA CYS A 424 -37.25 32.76 7.17
C CYS A 424 -36.75 31.71 6.21
N GLY A 425 -35.55 31.24 6.45
CA GLY A 425 -34.94 30.15 5.65
C GLY A 425 -35.57 28.80 5.99
N ALA A 426 -35.70 27.95 4.99
CA ALA A 426 -36.04 26.56 5.22
C ALA A 426 -34.82 25.78 5.81
N GLY A 427 -35.08 24.72 6.55
CA GLY A 427 -33.99 23.80 6.91
C GLY A 427 -33.31 23.24 5.64
N ILE A 428 -34.12 22.61 4.78
CA ILE A 428 -33.70 22.20 3.43
C ILE A 428 -34.74 22.80 2.48
N GLY A 429 -34.27 23.59 1.49
CA GLY A 429 -35.20 24.26 0.58
C GLY A 429 -34.76 25.66 0.20
N THR A 430 -35.68 26.63 0.31
CA THR A 430 -35.40 28.02 -0.03
C THR A 430 -35.80 29.00 1.06
N SER A 431 -35.24 30.20 1.05
CA SER A 431 -35.67 31.30 1.91
C SER A 431 -36.58 32.33 1.23
N ASN A 432 -36.60 32.47 -0.04
CA ASN A 432 -37.48 33.28 -0.90
C ASN A 432 -36.94 33.17 -2.34
N GLY A 433 -36.68 31.95 -2.75
CA GLY A 433 -36.17 31.60 -4.06
C GLY A 433 -37.00 30.46 -4.64
N SER A 434 -36.44 29.81 -5.64
CA SER A 434 -37.00 28.60 -6.23
C SER A 434 -35.90 27.52 -6.27
N MET A 435 -36.33 26.29 -6.36
CA MET A 435 -35.41 25.18 -6.51
C MET A 435 -36.05 24.02 -7.28
N GLY A 436 -35.25 23.11 -7.77
CA GLY A 436 -35.67 21.88 -8.38
C GLY A 436 -36.20 20.86 -7.37
N ASN A 437 -35.88 19.61 -7.58
CA ASN A 437 -36.38 18.52 -6.75
C ASN A 437 -35.52 18.34 -5.50
N ILE A 438 -36.14 17.87 -4.44
CA ILE A 438 -35.44 17.34 -3.26
C ILE A 438 -35.67 15.84 -3.23
N LEU A 439 -34.60 15.06 -3.39
CA LEU A 439 -34.61 13.61 -3.34
C LEU A 439 -33.87 13.13 -2.08
N ILE A 440 -34.57 12.36 -1.25
CA ILE A 440 -34.00 11.80 -0.03
C ILE A 440 -34.12 10.27 -0.09
N GLU A 441 -32.98 9.58 -0.09
CA GLU A 441 -32.92 8.14 -0.20
C GLU A 441 -32.15 7.53 0.97
N ASN A 442 -32.74 6.54 1.62
CA ASN A 442 -32.08 5.78 2.69
C ASN A 442 -31.37 6.63 3.74
N SER A 443 -31.92 7.78 4.11
CA SER A 443 -31.28 8.79 4.96
C SER A 443 -32.14 9.11 6.23
N ILE A 444 -31.48 9.72 7.23
CA ILE A 444 -32.14 10.24 8.43
C ILE A 444 -31.99 11.75 8.39
N ILE A 445 -33.13 12.45 8.30
CA ILE A 445 -33.18 13.90 8.14
C ILE A 445 -33.98 14.53 9.26
N VAL A 446 -33.41 15.59 9.83
CA VAL A 446 -34.13 16.58 10.64
C VAL A 446 -33.98 17.93 9.94
N ALA A 447 -35.09 18.53 9.49
CA ALA A 447 -35.07 19.80 8.79
C ALA A 447 -36.04 20.75 9.48
N GLU A 448 -35.51 21.87 10.00
CA GLU A 448 -36.28 22.89 10.72
C GLU A 448 -36.16 24.23 10.00
N GLY A 449 -37.27 24.87 9.72
CA GLY A 449 -37.31 26.24 9.21
C GLY A 449 -36.93 27.25 10.29
N GLY A 450 -36.37 28.38 9.88
CA GLY A 450 -36.26 29.53 10.77
C GLY A 450 -37.65 29.99 11.23
N TYR A 451 -37.76 30.46 12.46
CA TYR A 451 -39.02 30.98 13.02
C TYR A 451 -38.79 32.38 13.59
N TYR A 452 -39.88 33.13 13.69
CA TYR A 452 -39.89 34.44 14.26
C TYR A 452 -40.37 34.33 15.72
N GLU A 453 -39.62 34.92 16.67
CA GLU A 453 -40.04 35.13 18.06
C GLU A 453 -40.66 36.50 18.26
#